data_c2622396ac751dd48e67c5794b6e9c39
#
_entry.id   c2622396ac751dd48e67c5794b6e9c39
#
_cell.length_a   1.000
_cell.length_b   1.000
_cell.length_c   1.000
_cell.angle_alpha   90.00
_cell.angle_beta   90.00
_cell.angle_gamma   90.00
#
_symmetry.space_group_name_H-M   'P 1'
#
loop_
_entity.id
_entity.type
_entity.pdbx_description
1 polymer ?
#
loop_
_entity_poly.entity_id
_entity_poly.type
_entity_poly.pdbx_seq_one_letter_code
_entity_poly.pdbx_strand_id
1 'polypeptide(L)'
;MRRLMIVAVLAAAGLGAAAACADNSPQNDATSAPPATTAPPAAADETKQVCTEAMAEATAAGTEISAKVDELVQAAQSGDLAKAAQLQTELKQRATDMQTKLTTWSGKSIKPEVRTVLTEASTTIQQAVSGTPDAQTKAKFQEIGVKLAAACAGV
;
A
#
# COMPACT_ATOMS: atom_id res chain seq x y z
N MET A 1 -12.33 -27.41 -24.91
CA MET A 1 -12.12 -28.13 -23.66
C MET A 1 -10.84 -27.64 -23.04
N ARG A 2 -10.89 -26.64 -22.16
CA ARG A 2 -9.74 -26.20 -21.37
C ARG A 2 -10.22 -25.87 -19.94
N ARG A 3 -9.59 -26.52 -19.01
CA ARG A 3 -9.96 -26.68 -17.61
C ARG A 3 -9.86 -25.35 -16.85
N LEU A 4 -10.98 -24.96 -16.24
CA LEU A 4 -10.99 -23.99 -15.13
C LEU A 4 -10.17 -24.55 -13.97
N MET A 5 -9.12 -23.84 -13.58
CA MET A 5 -8.53 -24.01 -12.25
C MET A 5 -9.01 -22.86 -11.37
N ILE A 6 -9.95 -23.23 -10.52
CA ILE A 6 -10.39 -22.38 -9.41
C ILE A 6 -9.35 -22.55 -8.32
N VAL A 7 -8.61 -21.48 -8.03
CA VAL A 7 -7.77 -21.43 -6.83
C VAL A 7 -8.54 -20.72 -5.75
N ALA A 8 -9.06 -21.49 -4.83
CA ALA A 8 -9.64 -20.99 -3.58
C ALA A 8 -8.50 -20.57 -2.64
N VAL A 9 -8.42 -19.29 -2.30
CA VAL A 9 -7.56 -18.79 -1.24
C VAL A 9 -8.34 -18.76 0.06
N LEU A 10 -8.03 -19.67 0.97
CA LEU A 10 -8.54 -19.71 2.34
C LEU A 10 -7.96 -18.53 3.14
N ALA A 11 -8.85 -17.72 3.69
CA ALA A 11 -8.55 -16.77 4.73
C ALA A 11 -8.38 -17.53 6.06
N ALA A 12 -7.20 -17.49 6.65
CA ALA A 12 -6.97 -17.91 8.02
C ALA A 12 -6.89 -16.70 8.93
N ALA A 13 -7.96 -16.45 9.67
CA ALA A 13 -7.99 -15.53 10.79
C ALA A 13 -7.33 -16.22 11.99
N GLY A 14 -6.19 -15.68 12.46
CA GLY A 14 -5.52 -16.09 13.68
C GLY A 14 -5.61 -15.02 14.75
N LEU A 15 -6.59 -15.12 15.63
CA LEU A 15 -6.65 -14.41 16.91
C LEU A 15 -5.66 -15.08 17.88
N GLY A 16 -4.69 -14.33 18.38
CA GLY A 16 -3.79 -14.76 19.43
C GLY A 16 -3.61 -13.65 20.46
N ALA A 17 -4.48 -13.64 21.46
CA ALA A 17 -4.27 -12.89 22.69
C ALA A 17 -3.37 -13.71 23.62
N ALA A 18 -2.31 -13.11 24.16
CA ALA A 18 -1.64 -13.62 25.36
C ALA A 18 -1.16 -12.45 26.20
N ALA A 19 -1.90 -12.21 27.26
CA ALA A 19 -1.45 -11.43 28.40
C ALA A 19 -0.54 -12.30 29.27
N ALA A 20 0.59 -11.76 29.72
CA ALA A 20 1.31 -12.29 30.87
C ALA A 20 1.96 -11.13 31.62
N CYS A 21 1.36 -10.80 32.76
CA CYS A 21 2.00 -10.05 33.84
C CYS A 21 2.98 -10.99 34.58
N ALA A 22 4.16 -10.52 34.91
CA ALA A 22 4.91 -11.02 36.07
C ALA A 22 5.92 -9.95 36.52
N ASP A 23 5.69 -9.54 37.72
CA ASP A 23 6.45 -8.83 38.69
C ASP A 23 7.88 -9.35 38.89
N ASN A 24 8.87 -8.47 39.05
CA ASN A 24 9.77 -8.38 40.20
C ASN A 24 10.97 -7.44 39.92
N SER A 25 11.07 -6.40 40.72
CA SER A 25 12.32 -5.65 40.99
C SER A 25 13.19 -6.44 41.96
N PRO A 26 14.49 -6.13 42.25
CA PRO A 26 15.13 -4.81 42.15
C PRO A 26 16.61 -4.76 41.69
N GLN A 27 17.07 -3.52 41.47
CA GLN A 27 18.39 -2.97 41.79
C GLN A 27 19.51 -2.94 40.72
N ASN A 28 19.79 -1.67 40.39
CA ASN A 28 21.09 -1.05 40.14
C ASN A 28 22.02 -1.62 39.04
N ASP A 29 22.02 -0.92 37.88
CA ASP A 29 23.27 -0.22 37.50
C ASP A 29 22.93 0.86 36.46
N ALA A 30 23.45 2.07 36.74
CA ALA A 30 23.27 3.25 35.90
C ALA A 30 24.13 3.12 34.65
N THR A 31 23.53 2.68 33.57
CA THR A 31 24.03 2.93 32.22
C THR A 31 22.99 3.77 31.52
N SER A 32 23.29 5.04 31.32
CA SER A 32 22.45 6.02 30.64
C SER A 32 22.17 5.52 29.23
N ALA A 33 21.03 4.85 29.04
CA ALA A 33 20.47 4.66 27.71
C ALA A 33 20.13 6.06 27.16
N PRO A 34 20.47 6.37 25.90
CA PRO A 34 20.01 7.63 25.31
C PRO A 34 18.50 7.67 25.37
N PRO A 35 17.89 8.83 25.70
CA PRO A 35 16.45 8.95 25.79
C PRO A 35 15.85 8.50 24.46
N ALA A 36 14.95 7.52 24.51
CA ALA A 36 14.12 7.17 23.37
C ALA A 36 13.45 8.46 22.92
N THR A 37 13.79 8.94 21.74
CA THR A 37 13.21 10.13 21.14
C THR A 37 11.75 9.79 20.84
N THR A 38 10.87 10.02 21.81
CA THR A 38 9.43 9.92 21.62
C THR A 38 9.06 10.98 20.58
N ALA A 39 8.60 10.56 19.43
CA ALA A 39 8.12 11.49 18.40
C ALA A 39 7.09 12.43 19.03
N PRO A 40 7.09 13.72 18.67
CA PRO A 40 6.11 14.66 19.19
C PRO A 40 4.69 14.12 18.96
N PRO A 41 3.74 14.33 19.90
CA PRO A 41 2.36 13.82 19.77
C PRO A 41 1.70 14.16 18.44
N ALA A 42 1.95 15.35 17.89
CA ALA A 42 1.44 15.78 16.60
C ALA A 42 1.89 14.88 15.42
N ALA A 43 3.13 14.37 15.46
CA ALA A 43 3.62 13.47 14.42
C ALA A 43 2.98 12.08 14.48
N ALA A 44 2.58 11.62 15.68
CA ALA A 44 1.86 10.35 15.84
C ALA A 44 0.45 10.43 15.26
N ASP A 45 -0.26 11.53 15.51
CA ASP A 45 -1.62 11.75 14.98
C ASP A 45 -1.62 11.91 13.45
N GLU A 46 -0.67 12.66 12.88
CA GLU A 46 -0.53 12.79 11.44
C GLU A 46 -0.19 11.44 10.78
N THR A 47 0.65 10.62 11.41
CA THR A 47 0.98 9.29 10.88
C THR A 47 -0.26 8.41 10.84
N LYS A 48 -1.06 8.38 11.90
CA LYS A 48 -2.30 7.60 11.97
C LYS A 48 -3.30 8.05 10.90
N GLN A 49 -3.48 9.35 10.73
CA GLN A 49 -4.35 9.90 9.70
C GLN A 49 -3.88 9.50 8.32
N VAL A 50 -2.59 9.69 8.00
CA VAL A 50 -2.00 9.33 6.70
C VAL A 50 -2.14 7.84 6.44
N CYS A 51 -1.89 6.99 7.42
CA CYS A 51 -2.07 5.55 7.28
C CYS A 51 -3.52 5.18 6.96
N THR A 52 -4.49 5.78 7.64
CA THR A 52 -5.92 5.54 7.39
C THR A 52 -6.30 5.95 5.97
N GLU A 53 -5.92 7.15 5.54
CA GLU A 53 -6.20 7.67 4.20
C GLU A 53 -5.50 6.85 3.10
N ALA A 54 -4.21 6.53 3.30
CA ALA A 54 -3.42 5.80 2.33
C ALA A 54 -3.89 4.35 2.16
N MET A 55 -4.30 3.68 3.24
CA MET A 55 -4.87 2.32 3.17
C MET A 55 -6.22 2.30 2.45
N ALA A 56 -7.09 3.28 2.72
CA ALA A 56 -8.37 3.41 2.04
C ALA A 56 -8.16 3.65 0.53
N GLU A 57 -7.25 4.56 0.19
CA GLU A 57 -6.90 4.86 -1.20
C GLU A 57 -6.27 3.66 -1.92
N ALA A 58 -5.34 2.94 -1.28
CA ALA A 58 -4.71 1.75 -1.85
C ALA A 58 -5.75 0.66 -2.17
N THR A 59 -6.73 0.47 -1.27
CA THR A 59 -7.81 -0.50 -1.47
C THR A 59 -8.72 -0.09 -2.64
N ALA A 60 -9.16 1.16 -2.65
CA ALA A 60 -10.03 1.69 -3.71
C ALA A 60 -9.34 1.66 -5.09
N ALA A 61 -8.09 2.16 -5.14
CA ALA A 61 -7.30 2.17 -6.37
C ALA A 61 -6.95 0.76 -6.84
N GLY A 62 -6.63 -0.16 -5.93
CA GLY A 62 -6.33 -1.55 -6.28
C GLY A 62 -7.51 -2.24 -6.95
N THR A 63 -8.73 -2.03 -6.45
CA THR A 63 -9.96 -2.57 -7.04
C THR A 63 -10.24 -1.96 -8.41
N GLU A 64 -10.19 -0.63 -8.52
CA GLU A 64 -10.46 0.10 -9.76
C GLU A 64 -9.45 -0.25 -10.86
N ILE A 65 -8.15 -0.21 -10.55
CA ILE A 65 -7.08 -0.53 -11.50
C ILE A 65 -7.20 -1.98 -11.96
N SER A 66 -7.50 -2.91 -11.05
CA SER A 66 -7.69 -4.32 -11.39
C SER A 66 -8.80 -4.51 -12.42
N ALA A 67 -9.96 -3.89 -12.19
CA ALA A 67 -11.09 -3.96 -13.12
C ALA A 67 -10.74 -3.35 -14.48
N LYS A 68 -10.11 -2.16 -14.51
CA LYS A 68 -9.72 -1.50 -15.77
C LYS A 68 -8.65 -2.27 -16.54
N VAL A 69 -7.71 -2.94 -15.86
CA VAL A 69 -6.71 -3.81 -16.52
C VAL A 69 -7.39 -5.02 -17.14
N ASP A 70 -8.34 -5.65 -16.44
CA ASP A 70 -9.10 -6.78 -17.00
C ASP A 70 -9.91 -6.36 -18.25
N GLU A 71 -10.55 -5.17 -18.21
CA GLU A 71 -11.26 -4.60 -19.39
C GLU A 71 -10.29 -4.27 -20.54
N LEU A 72 -9.09 -3.73 -20.23
CA LEU A 72 -8.07 -3.44 -21.23
C LEU A 72 -7.61 -4.70 -21.97
N VAL A 73 -7.39 -5.78 -21.22
CA VAL A 73 -7.03 -7.09 -21.80
C VAL A 73 -8.15 -7.60 -22.72
N GLN A 74 -9.42 -7.48 -22.33
CA GLN A 74 -10.57 -7.86 -23.15
C GLN A 74 -10.66 -6.99 -24.42
N ALA A 75 -10.51 -5.68 -24.31
CA ALA A 75 -10.54 -4.78 -25.46
C ALA A 75 -9.42 -5.10 -26.45
N ALA A 76 -8.21 -5.37 -25.95
CA ALA A 76 -7.09 -5.77 -26.79
C ALA A 76 -7.34 -7.12 -27.50
N GLN A 77 -7.93 -8.10 -26.82
CA GLN A 77 -8.27 -9.41 -27.40
C GLN A 77 -9.38 -9.34 -28.44
N SER A 78 -10.34 -8.43 -28.27
CA SER A 78 -11.44 -8.21 -29.24
C SER A 78 -11.03 -7.31 -30.42
N GLY A 79 -9.85 -6.72 -30.40
CA GLY A 79 -9.39 -5.78 -31.41
C GLY A 79 -10.02 -4.40 -31.31
N ASP A 80 -10.68 -4.07 -30.20
CA ASP A 80 -11.24 -2.74 -29.93
C ASP A 80 -10.13 -1.78 -29.47
N LEU A 81 -9.36 -1.30 -30.44
CA LEU A 81 -8.23 -0.41 -30.19
C LEU A 81 -8.65 0.95 -29.62
N ALA A 82 -9.84 1.43 -29.95
CA ALA A 82 -10.36 2.69 -29.42
C ALA A 82 -10.62 2.60 -27.92
N LYS A 83 -11.33 1.54 -27.49
CA LYS A 83 -11.58 1.26 -26.08
C LYS A 83 -10.28 1.00 -25.32
N ALA A 84 -9.36 0.24 -25.89
CA ALA A 84 -8.04 -0.03 -25.28
C ALA A 84 -7.25 1.27 -25.04
N ALA A 85 -7.22 2.19 -26.00
CA ALA A 85 -6.54 3.49 -25.86
C ALA A 85 -7.20 4.37 -24.78
N GLN A 86 -8.53 4.38 -24.71
CA GLN A 86 -9.26 5.09 -23.66
C GLN A 86 -8.90 4.56 -22.26
N LEU A 87 -8.97 3.23 -22.06
CA LEU A 87 -8.65 2.59 -20.79
C LEU A 87 -7.21 2.84 -20.35
N GLN A 88 -6.26 2.84 -21.29
CA GLN A 88 -4.87 3.20 -21.00
C GLN A 88 -4.76 4.65 -20.49
N THR A 89 -5.49 5.57 -21.09
CA THR A 89 -5.51 6.97 -20.66
C THR A 89 -6.09 7.12 -19.26
N GLU A 90 -7.19 6.44 -18.97
CA GLU A 90 -7.81 6.44 -17.64
C GLU A 90 -6.91 5.83 -16.57
N LEU A 91 -6.21 4.72 -16.87
CA LEU A 91 -5.25 4.10 -15.96
C LEU A 91 -4.07 5.04 -15.66
N LYS A 92 -3.55 5.73 -16.67
CA LYS A 92 -2.48 6.73 -16.48
C LYS A 92 -2.92 7.89 -15.63
N GLN A 93 -4.13 8.41 -15.86
CA GLN A 93 -4.69 9.50 -15.05
C GLN A 93 -4.83 9.05 -13.60
N ARG A 94 -5.42 7.88 -13.36
CA ARG A 94 -5.61 7.34 -12.01
C ARG A 94 -4.28 7.16 -11.26
N ALA A 95 -3.26 6.69 -11.96
CA ALA A 95 -1.93 6.53 -11.39
C ALA A 95 -1.26 7.88 -11.06
N THR A 96 -1.45 8.91 -11.90
CA THR A 96 -0.97 10.27 -11.65
C THR A 96 -1.66 10.87 -10.42
N ASP A 97 -2.96 10.68 -10.28
CA ASP A 97 -3.73 11.15 -9.11
C ASP A 97 -3.23 10.48 -7.82
N MET A 98 -2.98 9.17 -7.86
CA MET A 98 -2.41 8.43 -6.74
C MET A 98 -1.00 8.92 -6.40
N GLN A 99 -0.14 9.13 -7.39
CA GLN A 99 1.21 9.67 -7.18
C GLN A 99 1.19 11.03 -6.49
N THR A 100 0.27 11.91 -6.89
CA THR A 100 0.08 13.23 -6.27
C THR A 100 -0.30 13.10 -4.80
N LYS A 101 -1.22 12.19 -4.44
CA LYS A 101 -1.60 11.91 -3.06
C LYS A 101 -0.41 11.38 -2.26
N LEU A 102 0.32 10.37 -2.78
CA LEU A 102 1.48 9.80 -2.11
C LEU A 102 2.57 10.84 -1.83
N THR A 103 2.81 11.74 -2.77
CA THR A 103 3.76 12.86 -2.60
C THR A 103 3.28 13.81 -1.51
N THR A 104 2.00 14.14 -1.49
CA THR A 104 1.41 15.00 -0.46
C THR A 104 1.55 14.38 0.93
N TRP A 105 1.24 13.10 1.08
CA TRP A 105 1.36 12.39 2.35
C TRP A 105 2.81 12.23 2.81
N SER A 106 3.74 11.94 1.90
CA SER A 106 5.16 11.81 2.26
C SER A 106 5.79 13.13 2.72
N GLY A 107 5.21 14.27 2.34
CA GLY A 107 5.61 15.60 2.81
C GLY A 107 5.12 15.97 4.22
N LYS A 108 4.20 15.20 4.81
CA LYS A 108 3.69 15.44 6.17
C LYS A 108 4.70 15.00 7.25
N SER A 109 4.47 15.43 8.49
CA SER A 109 5.27 15.02 9.66
C SER A 109 4.89 13.63 10.14
N ILE A 110 5.30 12.61 9.40
CA ILE A 110 4.97 11.20 9.65
C ILE A 110 6.21 10.38 10.01
N LYS A 111 5.99 9.19 10.57
CA LYS A 111 7.07 8.24 10.88
C LYS A 111 7.93 7.94 9.63
N PRO A 112 9.27 7.87 9.77
CA PRO A 112 10.18 7.64 8.65
C PRO A 112 9.86 6.36 7.86
N GLU A 113 9.43 5.30 8.53
CA GLU A 113 9.09 4.01 7.92
C GLU A 113 7.91 4.16 6.96
N VAL A 114 6.86 4.88 7.38
CA VAL A 114 5.68 5.15 6.54
C VAL A 114 6.07 6.01 5.35
N ARG A 115 6.88 7.07 5.58
CA ARG A 115 7.38 7.94 4.51
C ARG A 115 8.16 7.14 3.46
N THR A 116 9.04 6.23 3.89
CA THR A 116 9.84 5.38 2.98
C THR A 116 8.94 4.55 2.08
N VAL A 117 7.91 3.90 2.64
CA VAL A 117 6.96 3.09 1.86
C VAL A 117 6.13 3.94 0.89
N LEU A 118 5.66 5.12 1.30
CA LEU A 118 4.93 6.03 0.41
C LEU A 118 5.80 6.51 -0.76
N THR A 119 7.09 6.77 -0.52
CA THR A 119 8.05 7.17 -1.56
C THR A 119 8.33 6.01 -2.52
N GLU A 120 8.52 4.80 -2.00
CA GLU A 120 8.69 3.58 -2.80
C GLU A 120 7.45 3.31 -3.65
N ALA A 121 6.27 3.45 -3.06
CA ALA A 121 5.00 3.33 -3.76
C ALA A 121 4.89 4.33 -4.92
N SER A 122 5.22 5.60 -4.69
CA SER A 122 5.21 6.64 -5.72
C SER A 122 6.15 6.28 -6.88
N THR A 123 7.37 5.83 -6.58
CA THR A 123 8.35 5.42 -7.60
C THR A 123 7.88 4.20 -8.41
N THR A 124 7.27 3.22 -7.73
CA THR A 124 6.74 2.01 -8.38
C THR A 124 5.58 2.34 -9.31
N ILE A 125 4.68 3.24 -8.88
CA ILE A 125 3.57 3.72 -9.71
C ILE A 125 4.12 4.44 -10.95
N GLN A 126 5.10 5.31 -10.80
CA GLN A 126 5.71 6.03 -11.92
C GLN A 126 6.33 5.06 -12.94
N GLN A 127 7.00 4.01 -12.48
CA GLN A 127 7.55 2.98 -13.36
C GLN A 127 6.45 2.18 -14.08
N ALA A 128 5.36 1.85 -13.39
CA ALA A 128 4.24 1.14 -13.96
C ALA A 128 3.51 1.95 -15.04
N VAL A 129 3.41 3.27 -14.88
CA VAL A 129 2.73 4.19 -15.82
C VAL A 129 3.57 4.49 -17.06
N SER A 130 4.91 4.46 -16.95
CA SER A 130 5.79 4.67 -18.10
C SER A 130 5.83 3.48 -19.07
N GLY A 131 5.30 2.30 -18.66
CA GLY A 131 5.13 1.13 -19.49
C GLY A 131 3.69 0.95 -20.01
N THR A 132 3.46 -0.16 -20.74
CA THR A 132 2.10 -0.60 -21.05
C THR A 132 1.57 -1.36 -19.84
N PRO A 133 0.40 -0.97 -19.28
CA PRO A 133 -0.20 -1.71 -18.16
C PRO A 133 -0.46 -3.17 -18.54
N ASP A 134 0.04 -4.09 -17.73
CA ASP A 134 -0.08 -5.53 -17.92
C ASP A 134 -0.35 -6.26 -16.59
N ALA A 135 -0.32 -7.57 -16.60
CA ALA A 135 -0.51 -8.38 -15.39
C ALA A 135 0.54 -8.11 -14.30
N GLN A 136 1.77 -7.68 -14.67
CA GLN A 136 2.82 -7.33 -13.72
C GLN A 136 2.49 -6.03 -13.00
N THR A 137 1.86 -5.10 -13.68
CA THR A 137 1.35 -3.85 -13.10
C THR A 137 0.39 -4.13 -11.95
N LYS A 138 -0.55 -5.07 -12.16
CA LYS A 138 -1.50 -5.50 -11.12
C LYS A 138 -0.79 -6.09 -9.89
N ALA A 139 0.20 -6.95 -10.10
CA ALA A 139 0.98 -7.56 -9.00
C ALA A 139 1.76 -6.51 -8.19
N LYS A 140 2.37 -5.53 -8.85
CA LYS A 140 3.09 -4.43 -8.18
C LYS A 140 2.16 -3.57 -7.33
N PHE A 141 0.94 -3.28 -7.79
CA PHE A 141 -0.03 -2.54 -6.98
C PHE A 141 -0.47 -3.32 -5.72
N GLN A 142 -0.62 -4.64 -5.83
CA GLN A 142 -0.92 -5.48 -4.68
C GLN A 142 0.24 -5.51 -3.67
N GLU A 143 1.48 -5.60 -4.13
CA GLU A 143 2.68 -5.55 -3.28
C GLU A 143 2.78 -4.23 -2.51
N ILE A 144 2.50 -3.09 -3.16
CA ILE A 144 2.45 -1.78 -2.51
C ILE A 144 1.42 -1.78 -1.38
N GLY A 145 0.24 -2.33 -1.60
CA GLY A 145 -0.80 -2.42 -0.57
C GLY A 145 -0.34 -3.22 0.65
N VAL A 146 0.35 -4.35 0.45
CA VAL A 146 0.90 -5.18 1.54
C VAL A 146 1.99 -4.43 2.32
N LYS A 147 2.92 -3.78 1.63
CA LYS A 147 3.99 -2.98 2.28
C LYS A 147 3.41 -1.83 3.10
N LEU A 148 2.41 -1.14 2.56
CA LEU A 148 1.75 -0.05 3.25
C LEU A 148 1.02 -0.54 4.51
N ALA A 149 0.29 -1.66 4.41
CA ALA A 149 -0.37 -2.28 5.56
C ALA A 149 0.64 -2.65 6.66
N ALA A 150 1.79 -3.22 6.30
CA ALA A 150 2.85 -3.56 7.25
C ALA A 150 3.45 -2.32 7.93
N ALA A 151 3.73 -1.25 7.18
CA ALA A 151 4.25 -0.01 7.74
C ALA A 151 3.26 0.72 8.67
N CYS A 152 1.96 0.55 8.43
CA CYS A 152 0.88 1.16 9.20
C CYS A 152 0.38 0.30 10.37
N ALA A 153 0.78 -0.96 10.49
CA ALA A 153 0.30 -1.88 11.53
C ALA A 153 0.70 -1.49 12.97
N GLY A 154 1.67 -0.59 13.13
CA GLY A 154 2.18 -0.13 14.43
C GLY A 154 1.80 1.32 14.80
N VAL A 155 0.71 1.87 14.21
CA VAL A 155 0.35 3.29 14.36
C VAL A 155 -1.02 3.47 15.01
#